data_c5fa3cd4b07499ca98db0533eaab98cd
#
_entry.id   c5fa3cd4b07499ca98db0533eaab98cd
#
_cell.length_a   1.000
_cell.length_b   1.000
_cell.length_c   1.000
_cell.angle_alpha   90.00
_cell.angle_beta   90.00
_cell.angle_gamma   90.00
#
_symmetry.space_group_name_H-M   'P 1'
#
loop_
_entity.id
_entity.type
_entity.pdbx_description
1 polymer ?
#
loop_
_entity_poly.entity_id
_entity_poly.type
_entity_poly.pdbx_seq_one_letter_code
_entity_poly.pdbx_strand_id
1 'polypeptide(L)'
;MDSKTLHVLEYDKIRERLKVFCDFSASMELALALEPTDSYDLALARLAETTEARKLFSIQDVGIGGAHDIRQAVDLAARGGVLESQQLLDIKSTLISCRELKKSLERKTDEYPRLSHIAAGLPEPHGIVDAITRIISDRGEVLDSASPKLASLRREIKVAHGRLMTRLQRYLTESANKLQEPIITQRDGRYVIPLRAEFKGSIKAVVHDQSSSGATLFVEPLPVVELNNELRELELQARDEERRILAELSSQVGEHAQEFNYGVENLAMLDLIFA
;
A
#
# COMPACT_ATOMS: atom_id res chain seq x y z
N MET A 1 -8.69 -37.50 16.04
CA MET A 1 -7.47 -37.90 16.79
C MET A 1 -7.38 -37.02 18.02
N ASP A 2 -6.97 -37.49 19.21
CA ASP A 2 -6.88 -36.62 20.38
C ASP A 2 -5.59 -35.79 20.40
N SER A 3 -5.57 -34.66 21.14
CA SER A 3 -4.44 -33.72 21.18
C SER A 3 -3.14 -34.34 21.74
N LYS A 4 -3.28 -35.33 22.67
CA LYS A 4 -2.13 -36.04 23.26
C LYS A 4 -1.43 -36.90 22.20
N THR A 5 -2.20 -37.61 21.38
CA THR A 5 -1.67 -38.42 20.27
C THR A 5 -0.96 -37.52 19.24
N LEU A 6 -1.53 -36.37 18.87
CA LEU A 6 -0.91 -35.42 17.96
C LEU A 6 0.42 -34.87 18.51
N HIS A 7 0.46 -34.60 19.80
CA HIS A 7 1.70 -34.15 20.48
C HIS A 7 2.79 -35.22 20.50
N VAL A 8 2.43 -36.49 20.77
CA VAL A 8 3.39 -37.62 20.75
C VAL A 8 3.91 -37.86 19.33
N LEU A 9 3.10 -37.65 18.29
CA LEU A 9 3.51 -37.75 16.88
C LEU A 9 4.25 -36.52 16.37
N GLU A 10 4.49 -35.52 17.22
CA GLU A 10 5.13 -34.25 16.86
C GLU A 10 4.43 -33.54 15.67
N TYR A 11 3.10 -33.69 15.55
CA TYR A 11 2.32 -33.17 14.43
C TYR A 11 2.46 -31.65 14.27
N ASP A 12 2.66 -30.90 15.36
CA ASP A 12 2.93 -29.47 15.34
C ASP A 12 4.18 -29.12 14.51
N LYS A 13 5.22 -29.94 14.57
CA LYS A 13 6.42 -29.74 13.76
C LYS A 13 6.16 -29.93 12.27
N ILE A 14 5.24 -30.85 11.93
CA ILE A 14 4.84 -31.06 10.52
C ILE A 14 4.11 -29.82 10.01
N ARG A 15 3.17 -29.27 10.80
CA ARG A 15 2.44 -28.05 10.42
C ARG A 15 3.35 -26.84 10.28
N GLU A 16 4.28 -26.64 11.22
CA GLU A 16 5.26 -25.56 11.15
C GLU A 16 6.20 -25.72 9.93
N ARG A 17 6.54 -26.95 9.56
CA ARG A 17 7.32 -27.20 8.35
C ARG A 17 6.51 -26.92 7.07
N LEU A 18 5.25 -27.33 7.03
CA LEU A 18 4.35 -27.06 5.89
C LEU A 18 4.16 -25.56 5.67
N LYS A 19 3.95 -24.80 6.75
CA LYS A 19 3.84 -23.34 6.74
C LYS A 19 4.99 -22.64 6.00
N VAL A 20 6.22 -23.18 6.09
CA VAL A 20 7.39 -22.58 5.43
C VAL A 20 7.30 -22.63 3.91
N PHE A 21 6.50 -23.52 3.36
CA PHE A 21 6.27 -23.66 1.91
C PHE A 21 5.08 -22.83 1.42
N CYS A 22 4.28 -22.26 2.33
CA CYS A 22 3.18 -21.36 1.96
C CYS A 22 3.73 -19.96 1.65
N ASP A 23 3.21 -19.34 0.61
CA ASP A 23 3.71 -18.07 0.09
C ASP A 23 3.11 -16.82 0.79
N PHE A 24 1.95 -16.94 1.47
CA PHE A 24 1.35 -15.79 2.15
C PHE A 24 0.59 -16.17 3.45
N SER A 25 0.23 -15.14 4.24
CA SER A 25 -0.26 -15.33 5.61
C SER A 25 -1.53 -16.18 5.69
N ALA A 26 -2.48 -16.03 4.77
CA ALA A 26 -3.74 -16.79 4.82
C ALA A 26 -3.52 -18.30 4.63
N SER A 27 -2.62 -18.73 3.74
CA SER A 27 -2.26 -20.13 3.59
C SER A 27 -1.42 -20.66 4.76
N MET A 28 -0.55 -19.83 5.32
CA MET A 28 0.19 -20.15 6.55
C MET A 28 -0.76 -20.42 7.71
N GLU A 29 -1.84 -19.63 7.86
CA GLU A 29 -2.90 -19.85 8.85
C GLU A 29 -3.58 -21.21 8.61
N LEU A 30 -3.92 -21.54 7.36
CA LEU A 30 -4.50 -22.84 6.99
C LEU A 30 -3.57 -24.01 7.31
N ALA A 31 -2.27 -23.87 7.00
CA ALA A 31 -1.26 -24.90 7.29
C ALA A 31 -1.19 -25.18 8.82
N LEU A 32 -1.18 -24.12 9.64
CA LEU A 32 -1.16 -24.26 11.11
C LEU A 32 -2.47 -24.81 11.68
N ALA A 33 -3.60 -24.52 11.02
CA ALA A 33 -4.92 -25.04 11.42
C ALA A 33 -5.22 -26.43 10.86
N LEU A 34 -4.31 -27.02 10.06
CA LEU A 34 -4.55 -28.33 9.43
C LEU A 34 -4.66 -29.43 10.50
N GLU A 35 -5.77 -30.19 10.43
CA GLU A 35 -6.03 -31.31 11.32
C GLU A 35 -6.17 -32.62 10.53
N PRO A 36 -5.72 -33.76 11.10
CA PRO A 36 -5.98 -35.06 10.54
C PRO A 36 -7.48 -35.35 10.48
N THR A 37 -7.95 -35.96 9.41
CA THR A 37 -9.35 -36.36 9.27
C THR A 37 -9.52 -37.87 9.42
N ASP A 38 -10.65 -38.29 9.98
CA ASP A 38 -11.11 -39.68 10.03
C ASP A 38 -12.13 -39.99 8.92
N SER A 39 -12.52 -38.98 8.14
CA SER A 39 -13.34 -39.15 6.95
C SER A 39 -12.51 -39.67 5.78
N TYR A 40 -12.82 -40.88 5.35
CA TYR A 40 -12.16 -41.53 4.19
C TYR A 40 -12.31 -40.71 2.92
N ASP A 41 -13.52 -40.20 2.66
CA ASP A 41 -13.79 -39.42 1.44
C ASP A 41 -13.01 -38.08 1.42
N LEU A 42 -12.93 -37.41 2.59
CA LEU A 42 -12.16 -36.18 2.69
C LEU A 42 -10.66 -36.43 2.54
N ALA A 43 -10.15 -37.54 3.11
CA ALA A 43 -8.74 -37.92 2.95
C ALA A 43 -8.40 -38.19 1.46
N LEU A 44 -9.27 -38.95 0.77
CA LEU A 44 -9.11 -39.20 -0.65
C LEU A 44 -9.17 -37.92 -1.51
N ALA A 45 -10.08 -37.01 -1.18
CA ALA A 45 -10.21 -35.73 -1.87
C ALA A 45 -8.90 -34.92 -1.77
N ARG A 46 -8.37 -34.74 -0.55
CA ARG A 46 -7.13 -34.02 -0.30
C ARG A 46 -5.90 -34.67 -0.97
N LEU A 47 -5.82 -36.01 -0.97
CA LEU A 47 -4.77 -36.74 -1.67
C LEU A 47 -4.85 -36.58 -3.19
N ALA A 48 -6.05 -36.53 -3.75
CA ALA A 48 -6.25 -36.28 -5.16
C ALA A 48 -5.86 -34.85 -5.56
N GLU A 49 -6.19 -33.84 -4.77
CA GLU A 49 -5.78 -32.45 -4.95
C GLU A 49 -4.24 -32.33 -4.95
N THR A 50 -3.56 -32.90 -3.95
CA THR A 50 -2.09 -32.94 -3.89
C THR A 50 -1.49 -33.70 -5.09
N THR A 51 -2.15 -34.76 -5.55
CA THR A 51 -1.70 -35.51 -6.73
C THR A 51 -1.79 -34.68 -7.99
N GLU A 52 -2.87 -33.91 -8.19
CA GLU A 52 -3.00 -32.99 -9.32
C GLU A 52 -1.94 -31.88 -9.24
N ALA A 53 -1.68 -31.29 -8.07
CA ALA A 53 -0.64 -30.29 -7.87
C ALA A 53 0.76 -30.82 -8.23
N ARG A 54 1.12 -32.01 -7.75
CA ARG A 54 2.40 -32.65 -8.10
C ARG A 54 2.56 -32.93 -9.60
N LYS A 55 1.50 -33.32 -10.28
CA LYS A 55 1.51 -33.47 -11.74
C LYS A 55 1.70 -32.14 -12.44
N LEU A 56 1.02 -31.10 -11.98
CA LEU A 56 1.12 -29.74 -12.51
C LEU A 56 2.56 -29.22 -12.38
N PHE A 57 3.18 -29.35 -11.21
CA PHE A 57 4.58 -28.93 -10.96
C PHE A 57 5.61 -29.72 -11.78
N SER A 58 5.31 -30.91 -12.20
CA SER A 58 6.22 -31.66 -13.08
C SER A 58 6.30 -31.09 -14.50
N ILE A 59 5.36 -30.23 -14.89
CA ILE A 59 5.24 -29.69 -16.26
C ILE A 59 5.54 -28.19 -16.28
N GLN A 60 5.16 -27.45 -15.25
CA GLN A 60 5.33 -26.00 -15.18
C GLN A 60 5.51 -25.55 -13.72
N ASP A 61 6.23 -24.45 -13.56
CA ASP A 61 6.29 -23.75 -12.27
C ASP A 61 4.98 -22.96 -12.09
N VAL A 62 4.27 -23.20 -10.98
CA VAL A 62 3.00 -22.56 -10.65
C VAL A 62 3.04 -22.11 -9.21
N GLY A 63 2.66 -20.90 -8.98
CA GLY A 63 2.56 -20.30 -7.65
C GLY A 63 1.53 -19.18 -7.64
N ILE A 64 1.31 -18.59 -6.49
CA ILE A 64 0.37 -17.48 -6.33
C ILE A 64 0.95 -16.11 -6.74
N GLY A 65 2.21 -16.09 -7.22
CA GLY A 65 2.79 -14.99 -7.99
C GLY A 65 2.75 -13.59 -7.35
N GLY A 66 3.12 -13.43 -6.08
CA GLY A 66 3.16 -12.12 -5.42
C GLY A 66 1.78 -11.63 -4.93
N ALA A 67 0.86 -12.54 -4.68
CA ALA A 67 -0.39 -12.23 -3.99
C ALA A 67 -0.15 -11.88 -2.51
N HIS A 68 -1.00 -11.03 -1.97
CA HIS A 68 -0.97 -10.57 -0.59
C HIS A 68 -2.29 -10.90 0.11
N ASP A 69 -2.26 -11.03 1.44
CA ASP A 69 -3.48 -11.16 2.22
C ASP A 69 -4.17 -9.80 2.32
N ILE A 70 -5.17 -9.62 1.50
CA ILE A 70 -5.90 -8.35 1.37
C ILE A 70 -7.17 -8.30 2.22
N ARG A 71 -7.51 -9.34 3.01
CA ARG A 71 -8.76 -9.44 3.78
C ARG A 71 -8.98 -8.21 4.66
N GLN A 72 -7.96 -7.78 5.42
CA GLN A 72 -8.09 -6.61 6.31
C GLN A 72 -8.34 -5.31 5.54
N ALA A 73 -7.65 -5.11 4.42
CA ALA A 73 -7.85 -3.93 3.57
C ALA A 73 -9.25 -3.93 2.95
N VAL A 74 -9.68 -5.06 2.42
CA VAL A 74 -11.00 -5.24 1.83
C VAL A 74 -12.12 -5.00 2.87
N ASP A 75 -11.98 -5.54 4.08
CA ASP A 75 -12.91 -5.30 5.18
C ASP A 75 -12.95 -3.84 5.65
N LEU A 76 -11.80 -3.16 5.66
CA LEU A 76 -11.74 -1.73 5.95
C LEU A 76 -12.50 -0.93 4.89
N ALA A 77 -12.29 -1.23 3.60
CA ALA A 77 -12.99 -0.61 2.49
C ALA A 77 -14.51 -0.85 2.54
N ALA A 78 -14.95 -2.07 2.85
CA ALA A 78 -16.36 -2.43 3.01
C ALA A 78 -17.09 -1.63 4.11
N ARG A 79 -16.34 -1.20 5.14
CA ARG A 79 -16.84 -0.33 6.23
C ARG A 79 -16.74 1.16 5.91
N GLY A 80 -16.39 1.53 4.68
CA GLY A 80 -16.22 2.93 4.25
C GLY A 80 -14.89 3.56 4.64
N GLY A 81 -13.90 2.76 5.04
CA GLY A 81 -12.55 3.24 5.29
C GLY A 81 -11.81 3.58 4.00
N VAL A 82 -10.86 4.50 4.09
CA VAL A 82 -10.00 4.88 2.96
C VAL A 82 -8.71 4.09 3.04
N LEU A 83 -8.41 3.37 1.96
CA LEU A 83 -7.20 2.58 1.82
C LEU A 83 -6.00 3.46 1.45
N GLU A 84 -4.83 3.09 1.95
CA GLU A 84 -3.57 3.66 1.52
C GLU A 84 -3.17 3.14 0.14
N SER A 85 -2.32 3.89 -0.58
CA SER A 85 -1.86 3.52 -1.91
C SER A 85 -1.22 2.12 -1.94
N GLN A 86 -0.45 1.74 -0.91
CA GLN A 86 0.19 0.42 -0.83
C GLN A 86 -0.85 -0.70 -0.72
N GLN A 87 -1.88 -0.53 0.10
CA GLN A 87 -2.97 -1.51 0.23
C GLN A 87 -3.71 -1.72 -1.10
N LEU A 88 -3.92 -0.65 -1.87
CA LEU A 88 -4.50 -0.73 -3.22
C LEU A 88 -3.57 -1.45 -4.20
N LEU A 89 -2.26 -1.25 -4.12
CA LEU A 89 -1.29 -2.00 -4.93
C LEU A 89 -1.26 -3.48 -4.57
N ASP A 90 -1.36 -3.83 -3.30
CA ASP A 90 -1.44 -5.22 -2.83
C ASP A 90 -2.71 -5.90 -3.35
N ILE A 91 -3.86 -5.18 -3.34
CA ILE A 91 -5.11 -5.64 -3.96
C ILE A 91 -4.93 -5.86 -5.46
N LYS A 92 -4.33 -4.88 -6.17
CA LYS A 92 -4.02 -5.00 -7.61
C LYS A 92 -3.20 -6.25 -7.90
N SER A 93 -2.12 -6.46 -7.17
CA SER A 93 -1.21 -7.60 -7.35
C SER A 93 -1.94 -8.93 -7.11
N THR A 94 -2.73 -9.02 -6.05
CA THR A 94 -3.49 -10.20 -5.70
C THR A 94 -4.54 -10.54 -6.76
N LEU A 95 -5.29 -9.54 -7.26
CA LEU A 95 -6.29 -9.74 -8.32
C LEU A 95 -5.65 -10.16 -9.65
N ILE A 96 -4.46 -9.65 -9.98
CA ILE A 96 -3.69 -10.08 -11.16
C ILE A 96 -3.29 -11.54 -10.99
N SER A 97 -2.72 -11.92 -9.84
CA SER A 97 -2.32 -13.31 -9.56
C SER A 97 -3.50 -14.26 -9.61
N CYS A 98 -4.64 -13.89 -9.01
CA CYS A 98 -5.88 -14.68 -9.10
C CYS A 98 -6.31 -14.90 -10.55
N ARG A 99 -6.34 -13.84 -11.36
CA ARG A 99 -6.73 -13.91 -12.77
C ARG A 99 -5.79 -14.81 -13.59
N GLU A 100 -4.49 -14.71 -13.37
CA GLU A 100 -3.49 -15.51 -14.10
C GLU A 100 -3.57 -16.97 -13.72
N LEU A 101 -3.68 -17.28 -12.41
CA LEU A 101 -3.83 -18.62 -11.91
C LEU A 101 -5.14 -19.26 -12.41
N LYS A 102 -6.27 -18.55 -12.31
CA LYS A 102 -7.56 -18.99 -12.82
C LYS A 102 -7.50 -19.37 -14.30
N LYS A 103 -6.99 -18.46 -15.15
CA LYS A 103 -6.81 -18.71 -16.59
C LYS A 103 -5.89 -19.90 -16.89
N SER A 104 -4.84 -20.09 -16.10
CA SER A 104 -3.91 -21.21 -16.27
C SER A 104 -4.58 -22.56 -16.00
N LEU A 105 -5.40 -22.64 -14.93
CA LEU A 105 -6.09 -23.85 -14.52
C LEU A 105 -7.33 -24.14 -15.37
N GLU A 106 -8.10 -23.13 -15.77
CA GLU A 106 -9.27 -23.28 -16.65
C GLU A 106 -8.94 -23.96 -17.98
N ARG A 107 -7.76 -23.67 -18.55
CA ARG A 107 -7.30 -24.29 -19.81
C ARG A 107 -6.97 -25.77 -19.65
N LYS A 108 -6.88 -26.26 -18.43
CA LYS A 108 -6.43 -27.63 -18.10
C LYS A 108 -7.45 -28.36 -17.22
N THR A 109 -8.71 -27.96 -17.26
CA THR A 109 -9.78 -28.51 -16.41
C THR A 109 -9.92 -30.03 -16.55
N ASP A 110 -9.72 -30.57 -17.73
CA ASP A 110 -9.77 -32.02 -17.95
C ASP A 110 -8.60 -32.78 -17.29
N GLU A 111 -7.45 -32.14 -17.15
CA GLU A 111 -6.25 -32.71 -16.53
C GLU A 111 -6.22 -32.53 -15.00
N TYR A 112 -6.73 -31.39 -14.51
CA TYR A 112 -6.70 -30.97 -13.10
C TYR A 112 -8.08 -30.48 -12.63
N PRO A 113 -9.12 -31.34 -12.64
CA PRO A 113 -10.50 -30.92 -12.39
C PRO A 113 -10.70 -30.35 -10.96
N ARG A 114 -9.97 -30.85 -9.95
CA ARG A 114 -10.11 -30.40 -8.58
C ARG A 114 -9.48 -29.03 -8.36
N LEU A 115 -8.25 -28.82 -8.85
CA LEU A 115 -7.59 -27.51 -8.78
C LEU A 115 -8.38 -26.47 -9.56
N SER A 116 -8.90 -26.83 -10.74
CA SER A 116 -9.76 -25.95 -11.55
C SER A 116 -11.06 -25.58 -10.84
N HIS A 117 -11.65 -26.52 -10.09
CA HIS A 117 -12.85 -26.25 -9.30
C HIS A 117 -12.58 -25.20 -8.20
N ILE A 118 -11.45 -25.32 -7.47
CA ILE A 118 -11.05 -24.32 -6.46
C ILE A 118 -10.75 -22.99 -7.14
N ALA A 119 -10.02 -23.00 -8.25
CA ALA A 119 -9.68 -21.81 -9.01
C ALA A 119 -10.90 -21.06 -9.59
N ALA A 120 -12.00 -21.77 -9.85
CA ALA A 120 -13.25 -21.13 -10.27
C ALA A 120 -13.79 -20.15 -9.22
N GLY A 121 -13.48 -20.36 -7.94
CA GLY A 121 -13.79 -19.43 -6.84
C GLY A 121 -12.86 -18.22 -6.72
N LEU A 122 -11.83 -18.09 -7.56
CA LEU A 122 -10.98 -16.91 -7.56
C LEU A 122 -11.71 -15.71 -8.17
N PRO A 123 -11.52 -14.49 -7.61
CA PRO A 123 -12.30 -13.32 -7.97
C PRO A 123 -11.94 -12.78 -9.36
N GLU A 124 -12.91 -12.08 -9.94
CA GLU A 124 -12.68 -11.28 -11.15
C GLU A 124 -12.22 -9.87 -10.76
N PRO A 125 -11.35 -9.23 -11.54
CA PRO A 125 -10.81 -7.90 -11.21
C PRO A 125 -11.80 -6.73 -11.37
N HIS A 126 -12.99 -6.92 -11.97
CA HIS A 126 -14.08 -5.92 -12.15
C HIS A 126 -13.62 -4.51 -12.56
N GLY A 127 -12.53 -4.40 -13.33
CA GLY A 127 -11.95 -3.10 -13.72
C GLY A 127 -11.13 -2.40 -12.63
N ILE A 128 -11.08 -2.94 -11.42
CA ILE A 128 -10.33 -2.36 -10.28
C ILE A 128 -8.84 -2.30 -10.56
N VAL A 129 -8.27 -3.35 -11.16
CA VAL A 129 -6.85 -3.39 -11.58
C VAL A 129 -6.53 -2.24 -12.52
N ASP A 130 -7.39 -1.97 -13.50
CA ASP A 130 -7.21 -0.88 -14.46
C ASP A 130 -7.40 0.49 -13.80
N ALA A 131 -8.37 0.61 -12.88
CA ALA A 131 -8.62 1.83 -12.12
C ALA A 131 -7.40 2.18 -11.25
N ILE A 132 -6.88 1.23 -10.48
CA ILE A 132 -5.68 1.43 -9.66
C ILE A 132 -4.47 1.80 -10.54
N THR A 133 -4.26 1.09 -11.65
CA THR A 133 -3.11 1.34 -12.55
C THR A 133 -3.13 2.73 -13.17
N ARG A 134 -4.31 3.29 -13.45
CA ARG A 134 -4.44 4.66 -13.98
C ARG A 134 -4.22 5.75 -12.94
N ILE A 135 -4.40 5.42 -11.66
CA ILE A 135 -4.43 6.38 -10.55
C ILE A 135 -3.16 6.33 -9.74
N ILE A 136 -2.59 5.15 -9.52
CA ILE A 136 -1.43 4.93 -8.63
C ILE A 136 -0.26 4.37 -9.43
N SER A 137 0.91 5.00 -9.25
CA SER A 137 2.17 4.49 -9.80
C SER A 137 2.64 3.22 -9.06
N ASP A 138 3.55 2.45 -9.66
CA ASP A 138 4.13 1.28 -8.99
C ASP A 138 4.97 1.63 -7.74
N ARG A 139 5.24 2.92 -7.51
CA ARG A 139 5.89 3.43 -6.28
C ARG A 139 4.89 3.84 -5.19
N GLY A 140 3.59 3.69 -5.42
CA GLY A 140 2.54 4.07 -4.47
C GLY A 140 2.19 5.57 -4.48
N GLU A 141 2.61 6.33 -5.50
CA GLU A 141 2.27 7.74 -5.61
C GLU A 141 0.99 7.91 -6.45
N VAL A 142 0.07 8.77 -5.99
CA VAL A 142 -1.09 9.17 -6.79
C VAL A 142 -0.61 10.00 -7.98
N LEU A 143 -0.96 9.57 -9.19
CA LEU A 143 -0.52 10.21 -10.43
C LEU A 143 -1.22 11.56 -10.67
N ASP A 144 -0.55 12.49 -11.34
CA ASP A 144 -1.16 13.77 -11.75
C ASP A 144 -2.38 13.55 -12.68
N SER A 145 -2.35 12.47 -13.46
CA SER A 145 -3.44 12.06 -14.35
C SER A 145 -4.67 11.52 -13.62
N ALA A 146 -4.59 11.29 -12.30
CA ALA A 146 -5.70 10.76 -11.52
C ALA A 146 -6.90 11.71 -11.47
N SER A 147 -6.65 13.03 -11.42
CA SER A 147 -7.72 14.03 -11.64
C SER A 147 -7.17 15.33 -12.23
N PRO A 148 -7.99 16.04 -13.06
CA PRO A 148 -7.61 17.36 -13.57
C PRO A 148 -7.33 18.38 -12.46
N LYS A 149 -8.07 18.27 -11.34
CA LYS A 149 -7.91 19.13 -10.17
C LYS A 149 -6.57 18.90 -9.48
N LEU A 150 -6.17 17.64 -9.27
CA LEU A 150 -4.87 17.31 -8.68
C LEU A 150 -3.73 17.82 -9.56
N ALA A 151 -3.82 17.61 -10.87
CA ALA A 151 -2.85 18.13 -11.83
C ALA A 151 -2.73 19.67 -11.80
N SER A 152 -3.83 20.40 -11.63
CA SER A 152 -3.82 21.86 -11.46
C SER A 152 -3.13 22.27 -10.19
N LEU A 153 -3.58 21.71 -9.05
CA LEU A 153 -3.04 21.99 -7.72
C LEU A 153 -1.54 21.77 -7.65
N ARG A 154 -1.04 20.65 -8.19
CA ARG A 154 0.41 20.36 -8.20
C ARG A 154 1.21 21.32 -9.07
N ARG A 155 0.63 21.83 -10.17
CA ARG A 155 1.26 22.91 -10.95
C ARG A 155 1.28 24.22 -10.19
N GLU A 156 0.19 24.58 -9.53
CA GLU A 156 0.08 25.79 -8.70
C GLU A 156 1.04 25.75 -7.52
N ILE A 157 1.21 24.60 -6.86
CA ILE A 157 2.21 24.36 -5.81
C ILE A 157 3.62 24.66 -6.35
N LYS A 158 3.98 24.14 -7.52
CA LYS A 158 5.30 24.41 -8.13
C LYS A 158 5.52 25.90 -8.39
N VAL A 159 4.50 26.61 -8.85
CA VAL A 159 4.57 28.06 -9.12
C VAL A 159 4.67 28.85 -7.81
N ALA A 160 3.82 28.53 -6.81
CA ALA A 160 3.84 29.19 -5.49
C ALA A 160 5.17 28.97 -4.78
N HIS A 161 5.68 27.72 -4.79
CA HIS A 161 6.99 27.39 -4.25
C HIS A 161 8.11 28.18 -4.96
N GLY A 162 8.09 28.27 -6.28
CA GLY A 162 9.07 29.06 -7.04
C GLY A 162 9.07 30.54 -6.68
N ARG A 163 7.88 31.17 -6.53
CA ARG A 163 7.73 32.56 -6.08
C ARG A 163 8.28 32.76 -4.67
N LEU A 164 7.96 31.87 -3.76
CA LEU A 164 8.42 31.86 -2.38
C LEU A 164 9.96 31.77 -2.33
N MET A 165 10.55 30.80 -3.02
CA MET A 165 12.01 30.64 -3.08
C MET A 165 12.70 31.86 -3.64
N THR A 166 12.20 32.45 -4.73
CA THR A 166 12.74 33.66 -5.32
C THR A 166 12.71 34.83 -4.31
N ARG A 167 11.62 34.96 -3.55
CA ARG A 167 11.49 36.01 -2.54
C ARG A 167 12.48 35.83 -1.39
N LEU A 168 12.60 34.60 -0.87
CA LEU A 168 13.54 34.28 0.20
C LEU A 168 15.00 34.43 -0.25
N GLN A 169 15.35 34.02 -1.48
CA GLN A 169 16.69 34.17 -2.05
C GLN A 169 17.13 35.64 -2.10
N ARG A 170 16.19 36.56 -2.36
CA ARG A 170 16.47 38.00 -2.31
C ARG A 170 16.85 38.42 -0.86
N TYR A 171 16.15 37.93 0.17
CA TYR A 171 16.52 38.21 1.57
C TYR A 171 17.88 37.63 1.92
N LEU A 172 18.25 36.44 1.41
CA LEU A 172 19.58 35.86 1.62
C LEU A 172 20.67 36.76 1.08
N THR A 173 20.44 37.38 -0.07
CA THR A 173 21.42 38.29 -0.73
C THR A 173 21.48 39.67 -0.01
N GLU A 174 20.32 40.28 0.23
CA GLU A 174 20.24 41.65 0.80
C GLU A 174 20.62 41.71 2.29
N SER A 175 20.50 40.60 3.00
CA SER A 175 20.73 40.54 4.44
C SER A 175 21.82 39.55 4.84
N ALA A 176 22.72 39.18 3.94
CA ALA A 176 23.74 38.15 4.15
C ALA A 176 24.58 38.35 5.42
N ASN A 177 24.92 39.59 5.75
CA ASN A 177 25.69 39.96 6.96
C ASN A 177 24.92 39.79 8.29
N LYS A 178 23.60 39.63 8.23
CA LYS A 178 22.72 39.45 9.40
C LYS A 178 22.34 38.01 9.62
N LEU A 179 22.55 37.14 8.61
CA LEU A 179 22.23 35.76 8.69
C LEU A 179 23.35 34.94 9.34
N GLN A 180 22.98 33.86 10.02
CA GLN A 180 23.94 32.90 10.55
C GLN A 180 24.59 32.12 9.39
N GLU A 181 23.74 31.70 8.45
CA GLU A 181 24.12 31.03 7.19
C GLU A 181 23.17 31.49 6.10
N PRO A 182 23.63 31.65 4.83
CA PRO A 182 22.79 32.09 3.72
C PRO A 182 21.98 30.91 3.14
N ILE A 183 21.16 30.27 3.96
CA ILE A 183 20.34 29.12 3.58
C ILE A 183 18.85 29.39 3.85
N ILE A 184 17.99 28.70 3.09
CA ILE A 184 16.56 28.59 3.36
C ILE A 184 16.34 27.24 4.04
N THR A 185 15.59 27.22 5.14
CA THR A 185 15.24 26.02 5.87
C THR A 185 13.75 25.97 6.17
N GLN A 186 13.25 24.86 6.68
CA GLN A 186 11.86 24.73 7.11
C GLN A 186 11.77 24.61 8.65
N ARG A 187 10.76 25.25 9.23
CA ARG A 187 10.33 25.07 10.62
C ARG A 187 8.81 25.02 10.64
N ASP A 188 8.25 23.99 11.25
CA ASP A 188 6.80 23.76 11.34
C ASP A 188 6.06 23.87 9.98
N GLY A 189 6.70 23.37 8.92
CA GLY A 189 6.16 23.41 7.55
C GLY A 189 6.21 24.78 6.86
N ARG A 190 6.94 25.75 7.43
CA ARG A 190 7.17 27.07 6.85
C ARG A 190 8.61 27.26 6.42
N TYR A 191 8.82 27.94 5.32
CA TYR A 191 10.14 28.31 4.84
C TYR A 191 10.61 29.57 5.54
N VAL A 192 11.77 29.49 6.19
CA VAL A 192 12.35 30.51 7.05
C VAL A 192 13.84 30.72 6.73
N ILE A 193 14.42 31.81 7.24
CA ILE A 193 15.85 32.11 7.15
C ILE A 193 16.47 32.21 8.56
N PRO A 194 17.73 31.76 8.76
CA PRO A 194 18.42 31.79 10.05
C PRO A 194 19.05 33.15 10.31
N LEU A 195 18.40 34.00 11.10
CA LEU A 195 18.87 35.29 11.52
C LEU A 195 19.73 35.19 12.79
N ARG A 196 20.88 35.85 12.87
CA ARG A 196 21.65 35.95 14.13
C ARG A 196 20.83 36.71 15.17
N ALA A 197 20.83 36.22 16.40
CA ALA A 197 20.01 36.80 17.49
C ALA A 197 20.31 38.28 17.75
N GLU A 198 21.56 38.73 17.57
CA GLU A 198 21.99 40.11 17.70
C GLU A 198 21.30 41.08 16.72
N PHE A 199 20.81 40.56 15.59
CA PHE A 199 20.05 41.34 14.59
C PHE A 199 18.53 41.22 14.75
N LYS A 200 18.04 40.73 15.89
CA LYS A 200 16.60 40.68 16.19
C LYS A 200 15.97 42.04 15.97
N GLY A 201 14.90 42.12 15.19
CA GLY A 201 14.18 43.35 14.85
C GLY A 201 14.77 44.15 13.68
N SER A 202 15.94 43.79 13.14
CA SER A 202 16.51 44.44 11.97
C SER A 202 15.82 44.07 10.65
N ILE A 203 15.06 42.96 10.64
CA ILE A 203 14.16 42.52 9.59
C ILE A 203 12.76 42.39 10.24
N LYS A 204 11.76 42.98 9.59
CA LYS A 204 10.35 42.77 10.03
C LYS A 204 9.95 41.35 9.69
N ALA A 205 9.90 40.48 10.68
CA ALA A 205 9.70 39.04 10.52
C ALA A 205 8.98 38.42 11.72
N VAL A 206 8.34 37.29 11.52
CA VAL A 206 7.82 36.41 12.57
C VAL A 206 8.95 35.43 12.96
N VAL A 207 9.16 35.23 14.25
CA VAL A 207 10.09 34.21 14.76
C VAL A 207 9.30 32.91 14.96
N HIS A 208 9.73 31.83 14.30
CA HIS A 208 9.10 30.51 14.42
C HIS A 208 9.85 29.61 15.38
N ASP A 209 11.18 29.73 15.42
CA ASP A 209 12.01 28.83 16.22
C ASP A 209 13.31 29.53 16.61
N GLN A 210 14.03 28.95 17.58
CA GLN A 210 15.34 29.41 18.04
C GLN A 210 16.28 28.21 18.22
N SER A 211 17.56 28.39 17.88
CA SER A 211 18.56 27.36 18.13
C SER A 211 18.72 27.09 19.64
N SER A 212 19.15 25.89 20.01
CA SER A 212 19.37 25.50 21.41
C SER A 212 20.36 26.40 22.16
N SER A 213 21.33 26.98 21.45
CA SER A 213 22.27 27.99 22.02
C SER A 213 21.68 29.39 22.12
N GLY A 214 20.51 29.66 21.56
CA GLY A 214 19.91 30.97 21.48
C GLY A 214 20.55 31.93 20.47
N ALA A 215 21.62 31.52 19.78
CA ALA A 215 22.38 32.39 18.89
C ALA A 215 21.71 32.62 17.52
N THR A 216 20.78 31.76 17.11
CA THR A 216 20.09 31.84 15.82
C THR A 216 18.57 31.85 16.01
N LEU A 217 17.90 32.77 15.35
CA LEU A 217 16.44 32.87 15.26
C LEU A 217 16.02 32.42 13.86
N PHE A 218 15.09 31.46 13.77
CA PHE A 218 14.50 31.08 12.49
C PHE A 218 13.30 31.99 12.22
N VAL A 219 13.46 32.86 11.24
CA VAL A 219 12.50 33.95 11.02
C VAL A 219 11.86 33.85 9.63
N GLU A 220 10.58 34.21 9.58
CA GLU A 220 9.80 34.39 8.37
C GLU A 220 9.59 35.88 8.12
N PRO A 221 10.21 36.47 7.08
CA PRO A 221 10.00 37.87 6.75
C PRO A 221 8.53 38.17 6.43
N LEU A 222 7.97 39.30 6.92
CA LEU A 222 6.55 39.61 6.74
C LEU A 222 6.05 39.48 5.28
N PRO A 223 6.80 39.94 4.25
CA PRO A 223 6.36 39.76 2.85
C PRO A 223 6.41 38.32 2.34
N VAL A 224 6.88 37.35 3.15
CA VAL A 224 6.94 35.93 2.82
C VAL A 224 5.78 35.16 3.47
N VAL A 225 5.17 35.71 4.51
CA VAL A 225 4.08 35.08 5.27
C VAL A 225 2.91 34.66 4.36
N GLU A 226 2.47 35.56 3.47
CA GLU A 226 1.37 35.27 2.54
C GLU A 226 1.74 34.19 1.53
N LEU A 227 2.98 34.18 1.04
CA LEU A 227 3.47 33.15 0.10
C LEU A 227 3.56 31.77 0.76
N ASN A 228 4.00 31.71 2.01
CA ASN A 228 3.98 30.46 2.80
C ASN A 228 2.54 30.00 3.07
N ASN A 229 1.61 30.92 3.34
CA ASN A 229 0.20 30.57 3.54
C ASN A 229 -0.42 30.03 2.25
N GLU A 230 -0.22 30.70 1.10
CA GLU A 230 -0.67 30.26 -0.22
C GLU A 230 -0.16 28.85 -0.55
N LEU A 231 1.15 28.62 -0.37
CA LEU A 231 1.76 27.32 -0.60
C LEU A 231 1.12 26.24 0.29
N ARG A 232 0.98 26.54 1.58
CA ARG A 232 0.39 25.60 2.55
C ARG A 232 -1.04 25.25 2.23
N GLU A 233 -1.85 26.24 1.83
CA GLU A 233 -3.24 26.03 1.42
C GLU A 233 -3.34 25.10 0.19
N LEU A 234 -2.50 25.34 -0.83
CA LEU A 234 -2.45 24.50 -2.01
C LEU A 234 -2.02 23.06 -1.68
N GLU A 235 -1.04 22.89 -0.78
CA GLU A 235 -0.61 21.55 -0.32
C GLU A 235 -1.74 20.81 0.41
N LEU A 236 -2.51 21.51 1.24
CA LEU A 236 -3.66 20.91 1.93
C LEU A 236 -4.75 20.51 0.93
N GLN A 237 -5.08 21.37 -0.02
CA GLN A 237 -6.04 21.08 -1.08
C GLN A 237 -5.63 19.88 -1.93
N ALA A 238 -4.33 19.74 -2.24
CA ALA A 238 -3.80 18.60 -2.98
C ALA A 238 -3.95 17.30 -2.17
N ARG A 239 -3.64 17.32 -0.87
CA ARG A 239 -3.85 16.16 0.03
C ARG A 239 -5.32 15.75 0.15
N ASP A 240 -6.20 16.72 0.26
CA ASP A 240 -7.65 16.45 0.32
C ASP A 240 -8.14 15.83 -0.98
N GLU A 241 -7.64 16.30 -2.12
CA GLU A 241 -7.97 15.70 -3.43
C GLU A 241 -7.41 14.29 -3.58
N GLU A 242 -6.17 14.04 -3.17
CA GLU A 242 -5.58 12.69 -3.13
C GLU A 242 -6.42 11.74 -2.26
N ARG A 243 -6.81 12.19 -1.07
CA ARG A 243 -7.66 11.41 -0.17
C ARG A 243 -9.02 11.10 -0.78
N ARG A 244 -9.61 12.07 -1.50
CA ARG A 244 -10.88 11.87 -2.21
C ARG A 244 -10.75 10.78 -3.30
N ILE A 245 -9.66 10.83 -4.08
CA ILE A 245 -9.38 9.85 -5.13
C ILE A 245 -9.19 8.45 -4.52
N LEU A 246 -8.41 8.33 -3.46
CA LEU A 246 -8.22 7.06 -2.75
C LEU A 246 -9.53 6.54 -2.14
N ALA A 247 -10.39 7.43 -1.63
CA ALA A 247 -11.69 7.05 -1.09
C ALA A 247 -12.62 6.47 -2.17
N GLU A 248 -12.61 7.03 -3.37
CA GLU A 248 -13.38 6.51 -4.51
C GLU A 248 -12.90 5.11 -4.93
N LEU A 249 -11.58 4.89 -5.00
CA LEU A 249 -11.03 3.56 -5.26
C LEU A 249 -11.37 2.57 -4.14
N SER A 250 -11.27 3.01 -2.89
CA SER A 250 -11.61 2.18 -1.73
C SER A 250 -13.08 1.76 -1.74
N SER A 251 -13.98 2.67 -2.12
CA SER A 251 -15.40 2.35 -2.27
C SER A 251 -15.63 1.25 -3.30
N GLN A 252 -14.98 1.34 -4.47
CA GLN A 252 -15.06 0.31 -5.51
C GLN A 252 -14.57 -1.06 -5.01
N VAL A 253 -13.47 -1.09 -4.25
CA VAL A 253 -13.00 -2.33 -3.59
C VAL A 253 -14.03 -2.87 -2.61
N GLY A 254 -14.61 -1.99 -1.78
CA GLY A 254 -15.59 -2.34 -0.77
C GLY A 254 -16.87 -2.96 -1.32
N GLU A 255 -17.30 -2.55 -2.53
CA GLU A 255 -18.48 -3.09 -3.23
C GLU A 255 -18.31 -4.58 -3.57
N HIS A 256 -17.07 -5.07 -3.73
CA HIS A 256 -16.74 -6.46 -4.06
C HIS A 256 -16.15 -7.24 -2.88
N ALA A 257 -16.29 -6.75 -1.66
CA ALA A 257 -15.59 -7.28 -0.48
C ALA A 257 -15.86 -8.77 -0.23
N GLN A 258 -17.10 -9.23 -0.37
CA GLN A 258 -17.45 -10.63 -0.15
C GLN A 258 -16.77 -11.55 -1.18
N GLU A 259 -16.76 -11.16 -2.45
CA GLU A 259 -16.13 -11.90 -3.51
C GLU A 259 -14.60 -11.97 -3.32
N PHE A 260 -13.98 -10.83 -2.95
CA PHE A 260 -12.54 -10.78 -2.74
C PHE A 260 -12.10 -11.61 -1.53
N ASN A 261 -12.82 -11.54 -0.41
CA ASN A 261 -12.51 -12.34 0.76
C ASN A 261 -12.66 -13.84 0.44
N TYR A 262 -13.74 -14.26 -0.21
CA TYR A 262 -13.91 -15.64 -0.66
C TYR A 262 -12.80 -16.06 -1.64
N GLY A 263 -12.39 -15.16 -2.53
CA GLY A 263 -11.29 -15.38 -3.44
C GLY A 263 -9.94 -15.60 -2.75
N VAL A 264 -9.65 -14.82 -1.70
CA VAL A 264 -8.44 -15.00 -0.88
C VAL A 264 -8.46 -16.36 -0.17
N GLU A 265 -9.61 -16.83 0.32
CA GLU A 265 -9.75 -18.18 0.93
C GLU A 265 -9.43 -19.28 -0.10
N ASN A 266 -9.97 -19.19 -1.32
CA ASN A 266 -9.67 -20.15 -2.39
C ASN A 266 -8.21 -20.08 -2.82
N LEU A 267 -7.63 -18.90 -2.90
CA LEU A 267 -6.21 -18.71 -3.20
C LEU A 267 -5.32 -19.33 -2.12
N ALA A 268 -5.68 -19.15 -0.85
CA ALA A 268 -4.98 -19.73 0.30
C ALA A 268 -5.06 -21.27 0.27
N MET A 269 -6.21 -21.82 -0.14
CA MET A 269 -6.36 -23.26 -0.30
C MET A 269 -5.48 -23.82 -1.43
N LEU A 270 -5.42 -23.13 -2.57
CA LEU A 270 -4.53 -23.52 -3.67
C LEU A 270 -3.07 -23.44 -3.25
N ASP A 271 -2.66 -22.39 -2.58
CA ASP A 271 -1.29 -22.23 -2.08
C ASP A 271 -0.90 -23.33 -1.07
N LEU A 272 -1.81 -23.68 -0.15
CA LEU A 272 -1.61 -24.80 0.77
C LEU A 272 -1.49 -26.16 0.04
N ILE A 273 -2.23 -26.37 -1.05
CA ILE A 273 -2.14 -27.59 -1.84
C ILE A 273 -0.83 -27.64 -2.62
N PHE A 274 -0.30 -26.47 -2.99
CA PHE A 274 0.98 -26.32 -3.68
C PHE A 274 2.19 -26.46 -2.74
N ALA A 275 2.03 -26.16 -1.44
CA ALA A 275 3.05 -26.28 -0.41
C ALA A 275 3.40 -27.75 -0.08
#